data_bc0141fd4b86fc3f2e9f0696f41c4fe8
#
_entry.id   bc0141fd4b86fc3f2e9f0696f41c4fe8
#
_cell.length_a   1.000
_cell.length_b   1.000
_cell.length_c   1.000
_cell.angle_alpha   90.00
_cell.angle_beta   90.00
_cell.angle_gamma   90.00
#
_symmetry.space_group_name_H-M   'P 1'
#
loop_
_entity.id
_entity.type
_entity.pdbx_description
1 polymer ?
#
loop_
_entity_poly.entity_id
_entity_poly.type
_entity_poly.pdbx_seq_one_letter_code
_entity_poly.pdbx_strand_id
1 'polypeptide(L)'
;MNTEDIAHDLVALCKSGKFQEAGEKYWAEDVVSVEAMGDNPELHGNAAVRGKGEWWSNAHEIHGVEVEGPYVNGDEFAVRFRMDITIKETGERRVMDEVGLYTIEKGKIAEERFYYAA
;
A
#
# COMPACT_ATOMS: atom_id res chain seq x y z
N MET A 1 -18.15 8.14 -0.37
CA MET A 1 -17.89 6.74 -0.74
C MET A 1 -17.81 5.89 0.52
N ASN A 2 -18.39 4.73 0.51
CA ASN A 2 -18.28 3.79 1.62
C ASN A 2 -16.99 2.98 1.52
N THR A 3 -16.71 2.19 2.55
CA THR A 3 -15.49 1.37 2.61
C THR A 3 -15.37 0.43 1.42
N GLU A 4 -16.46 -0.19 1.01
CA GLU A 4 -16.45 -1.13 -0.11
C GLU A 4 -16.08 -0.45 -1.43
N ASP A 5 -16.64 0.73 -1.70
CA ASP A 5 -16.31 1.51 -2.90
C ASP A 5 -14.83 1.91 -2.93
N ILE A 6 -14.31 2.37 -1.80
CA ILE A 6 -12.91 2.75 -1.67
C ILE A 6 -12.01 1.54 -1.91
N ALA A 7 -12.37 0.40 -1.30
CA ALA A 7 -11.60 -0.83 -1.44
C ALA A 7 -11.50 -1.28 -2.90
N HIS A 8 -12.61 -1.28 -3.62
CA HIS A 8 -12.62 -1.68 -5.03
C HIS A 8 -11.84 -0.71 -5.92
N ASP A 9 -11.96 0.59 -5.67
CA ASP A 9 -11.21 1.59 -6.44
C ASP A 9 -9.71 1.50 -6.17
N LEU A 10 -9.32 1.33 -4.92
CA LEU A 10 -7.91 1.15 -4.54
C LEU A 10 -7.32 -0.08 -5.24
N VAL A 11 -8.03 -1.21 -5.21
CA VAL A 11 -7.57 -2.44 -5.87
C VAL A 11 -7.44 -2.22 -7.39
N ALA A 12 -8.40 -1.54 -8.02
CA ALA A 12 -8.34 -1.26 -9.45
C ALA A 12 -7.11 -0.42 -9.80
N LEU A 13 -6.82 0.61 -9.02
CA LEU A 13 -5.65 1.44 -9.22
C LEU A 13 -4.35 0.63 -9.05
N CYS A 14 -4.29 -0.20 -8.01
CA CYS A 14 -3.12 -1.05 -7.76
C CYS A 14 -2.89 -2.07 -8.87
N LYS A 15 -3.95 -2.66 -9.42
CA LYS A 15 -3.85 -3.58 -10.56
C LYS A 15 -3.25 -2.90 -11.79
N SER A 16 -3.42 -1.60 -11.92
CA SER A 16 -2.85 -0.80 -13.00
C SER A 16 -1.45 -0.26 -12.67
N GLY A 17 -0.88 -0.66 -11.53
CA GLY A 17 0.43 -0.19 -11.08
C GLY A 17 0.43 1.22 -10.50
N LYS A 18 -0.74 1.78 -10.25
CA LYS A 18 -0.89 3.17 -9.77
C LYS A 18 -0.96 3.23 -8.24
N PHE A 19 0.06 2.66 -7.57
CA PHE A 19 0.08 2.56 -6.11
C PHE A 19 0.13 3.93 -5.43
N GLN A 20 0.99 4.82 -5.91
CA GLN A 20 1.12 6.15 -5.32
C GLN A 20 -0.16 6.96 -5.50
N GLU A 21 -0.76 6.89 -6.69
CA GLU A 21 -2.01 7.58 -6.99
C GLU A 21 -3.13 7.09 -6.07
N ALA A 22 -3.21 5.78 -5.83
CA ALA A 22 -4.20 5.21 -4.92
C ALA A 22 -4.04 5.76 -3.51
N GLY A 23 -2.80 5.81 -3.00
CA GLY A 23 -2.52 6.37 -1.70
C GLY A 23 -2.88 7.85 -1.62
N GLU A 24 -2.41 8.64 -2.56
CA GLU A 24 -2.66 10.09 -2.56
C GLU A 24 -4.15 10.42 -2.64
N LYS A 25 -4.92 9.56 -3.28
CA LYS A 25 -6.37 9.74 -3.37
C LYS A 25 -7.07 9.51 -2.03
N TYR A 26 -6.59 8.55 -1.25
CA TYR A 26 -7.32 8.07 -0.07
C TYR A 26 -6.66 8.30 1.28
N TRP A 27 -5.34 8.53 1.37
CA TRP A 27 -4.69 8.76 2.66
C TRP A 27 -5.30 9.96 3.39
N ALA A 28 -5.71 9.74 4.64
CA ALA A 28 -6.13 10.83 5.53
C ALA A 28 -4.93 11.72 5.84
N GLU A 29 -5.21 12.93 6.30
CA GLU A 29 -4.14 13.85 6.70
C GLU A 29 -3.30 13.29 7.86
N ASP A 30 -3.95 12.60 8.77
CA ASP A 30 -3.33 11.96 9.95
C ASP A 30 -3.13 10.45 9.79
N VAL A 31 -3.02 9.97 8.56
CA VAL A 31 -2.84 8.54 8.27
C VAL A 31 -1.63 7.96 8.99
N VAL A 32 -1.78 6.71 9.45
CA VAL A 32 -0.69 5.92 10.04
C VAL A 32 -0.36 4.78 9.10
N SER A 33 0.91 4.61 8.76
CA SER A 33 1.37 3.52 7.92
C SER A 33 2.39 2.68 8.69
N VAL A 34 2.15 1.37 8.75
CA VAL A 34 2.95 0.45 9.56
C VAL A 34 3.52 -0.66 8.68
N GLU A 35 4.84 -0.79 8.70
CA GLU A 35 5.55 -1.88 8.02
C GLU A 35 5.78 -3.04 8.98
N ALA A 36 5.98 -4.25 8.45
CA ALA A 36 6.24 -5.43 9.27
C ALA A 36 7.64 -5.41 9.90
N MET A 37 8.57 -4.70 9.31
CA MET A 37 9.96 -4.64 9.76
C MET A 37 10.64 -3.34 9.30
N GLY A 38 11.86 -3.11 9.76
CA GLY A 38 12.64 -1.93 9.44
C GLY A 38 12.95 -1.13 10.70
N ASP A 39 13.82 -0.13 10.58
CA ASP A 39 14.26 0.70 11.71
C ASP A 39 13.18 1.68 12.17
N ASN A 40 12.31 2.09 11.26
CA ASN A 40 11.24 3.04 11.53
C ASN A 40 9.95 2.55 10.89
N PRO A 41 9.36 1.46 11.44
CA PRO A 41 8.25 0.77 10.79
C PRO A 41 6.93 1.54 10.82
N GLU A 42 6.76 2.49 11.73
CA GLU A 42 5.52 3.23 11.87
C GLU A 42 5.73 4.70 11.52
N LEU A 43 4.99 5.18 10.54
CA LEU A 43 5.01 6.57 10.10
C LEU A 43 3.64 7.21 10.32
N HIS A 44 3.65 8.47 10.74
CA HIS A 44 2.45 9.24 11.03
C HIS A 44 2.35 10.47 10.14
N GLY A 45 1.17 10.69 9.59
CA GLY A 45 0.84 11.86 8.80
C GLY A 45 1.03 11.67 7.31
N ASN A 46 0.20 12.36 6.55
CA ASN A 46 0.14 12.27 5.10
C ASN A 46 1.50 12.54 4.43
N ALA A 47 2.19 13.58 4.88
CA ALA A 47 3.48 13.94 4.27
C ALA A 47 4.53 12.84 4.42
N ALA A 48 4.62 12.23 5.60
CA ALA A 48 5.59 11.14 5.85
C ALA A 48 5.24 9.89 5.04
N VAL A 49 3.96 9.53 4.99
CA VAL A 49 3.49 8.35 4.27
C VAL A 49 3.64 8.54 2.75
N ARG A 50 3.34 9.73 2.24
CA ARG A 50 3.55 10.08 0.84
C ARG A 50 5.04 9.97 0.48
N GLY A 51 5.91 10.49 1.33
CA GLY A 51 7.36 10.41 1.14
C GLY A 51 7.87 8.97 1.07
N LYS A 52 7.33 8.10 1.93
CA LYS A 52 7.66 6.68 1.90
C LYS A 52 7.26 6.05 0.56
N GLY A 53 6.06 6.35 0.09
CA GLY A 53 5.57 5.83 -1.20
C GLY A 53 6.43 6.30 -2.37
N GLU A 54 6.81 7.57 -2.39
CA GLU A 54 7.67 8.13 -3.43
C GLU A 54 9.05 7.47 -3.41
N TRP A 55 9.64 7.32 -2.22
CA TRP A 55 10.92 6.63 -2.07
C TRP A 55 10.84 5.20 -2.61
N TRP A 56 9.80 4.46 -2.23
CA TRP A 56 9.62 3.08 -2.66
C TRP A 56 9.52 2.98 -4.19
N SER A 57 8.71 3.84 -4.80
CA SER A 57 8.51 3.86 -6.24
C SER A 57 9.80 4.20 -7.00
N ASN A 58 10.60 5.11 -6.45
CA ASN A 58 11.87 5.50 -7.07
C ASN A 58 12.97 4.45 -6.88
N ALA A 59 12.91 3.66 -5.80
CA ALA A 59 13.91 2.66 -5.47
C ALA A 59 13.71 1.32 -6.20
N HIS A 60 12.53 1.09 -6.76
CA HIS A 60 12.16 -0.19 -7.36
C HIS A 60 11.65 -0.03 -8.78
N GLU A 61 12.02 -0.98 -9.63
CA GLU A 61 11.43 -1.13 -10.96
C GLU A 61 10.40 -2.25 -10.88
N ILE A 62 9.17 -1.99 -11.30
CA ILE A 62 8.08 -2.97 -11.24
C ILE A 62 7.93 -3.63 -12.59
N HIS A 63 8.08 -4.97 -12.65
CA HIS A 63 7.94 -5.75 -13.88
C HIS A 63 6.55 -6.35 -14.02
N GLY A 64 5.89 -6.64 -12.91
CA GLY A 64 4.56 -7.20 -12.92
C GLY A 64 3.91 -7.10 -11.56
N VAL A 65 2.59 -7.08 -11.54
CA VAL A 65 1.78 -6.93 -10.33
C VAL A 65 0.60 -7.88 -10.38
N GLU A 66 0.39 -8.62 -9.29
CA GLU A 66 -0.83 -9.38 -9.06
C GLU A 66 -1.46 -8.84 -7.78
N VAL A 67 -2.74 -8.52 -7.84
CA VAL A 67 -3.49 -7.96 -6.71
C VAL A 67 -4.74 -8.81 -6.48
N GLU A 68 -4.88 -9.34 -5.26
CA GLU A 68 -6.04 -10.14 -4.88
C GLU A 68 -6.86 -9.39 -3.83
N GLY A 69 -8.16 -9.41 -4.00
CA GLY A 69 -9.12 -8.75 -3.10
C GLY A 69 -9.95 -7.71 -3.84
N PRO A 70 -10.58 -6.80 -3.11
CA PRO A 70 -10.47 -6.61 -1.66
C PRO A 70 -11.32 -7.62 -0.88
N TYR A 71 -10.91 -7.88 0.36
CA TYR A 71 -11.69 -8.65 1.33
C TYR A 71 -12.18 -7.69 2.39
N VAL A 72 -13.44 -7.30 2.29
CA VAL A 72 -14.02 -6.21 3.09
C VAL A 72 -14.77 -6.75 4.29
N ASN A 73 -14.52 -6.13 5.45
CA ASN A 73 -15.29 -6.41 6.67
C ASN A 73 -15.45 -5.11 7.47
N GLY A 74 -16.65 -4.56 7.46
CA GLY A 74 -16.94 -3.30 8.17
C GLY A 74 -16.13 -2.13 7.63
N ASP A 75 -15.34 -1.52 8.48
CA ASP A 75 -14.51 -0.37 8.13
C ASP A 75 -13.12 -0.76 7.65
N GLU A 76 -12.85 -2.06 7.51
CA GLU A 76 -11.53 -2.57 7.13
C GLU A 76 -11.60 -3.41 5.88
N PHE A 77 -10.48 -3.47 5.15
CA PHE A 77 -10.34 -4.43 4.06
C PHE A 77 -8.89 -4.85 3.91
N ALA A 78 -8.70 -6.08 3.45
CA ALA A 78 -7.39 -6.66 3.18
C ALA A 78 -7.18 -6.81 1.69
N VAL A 79 -5.94 -6.61 1.25
CA VAL A 79 -5.51 -6.78 -0.14
C VAL A 79 -4.19 -7.52 -0.14
N ARG A 80 -4.05 -8.52 -1.01
CA ARG A 80 -2.79 -9.22 -1.20
C ARG A 80 -2.10 -8.71 -2.45
N PHE A 81 -0.82 -8.38 -2.31
CA PHE A 81 0.02 -7.89 -3.40
C PHE A 81 1.16 -8.86 -3.67
N ARG A 82 1.35 -9.21 -4.94
CA ARG A 82 2.54 -9.90 -5.41
C ARG A 82 3.15 -9.05 -6.50
N MET A 83 4.39 -8.67 -6.31
CA MET A 83 5.07 -7.77 -7.23
C MET A 83 6.42 -8.32 -7.63
N ASP A 84 6.64 -8.45 -8.93
CA ASP A 84 7.93 -8.79 -9.51
C ASP A 84 8.69 -7.48 -9.68
N ILE A 85 9.76 -7.29 -8.90
CA ILE A 85 10.48 -6.03 -8.85
C ILE A 85 11.98 -6.22 -9.00
N THR A 86 12.67 -5.15 -9.40
CA THR A 86 14.12 -5.03 -9.29
C THR A 86 14.45 -3.90 -8.34
N ILE A 87 15.31 -4.17 -7.36
CA ILE A 87 15.84 -3.15 -6.45
C ILE A 87 16.94 -2.42 -7.22
N LYS A 88 16.71 -1.15 -7.56
CA LYS A 88 17.62 -0.40 -8.44
C LYS A 88 19.05 -0.30 -7.89
N GLU A 89 19.18 -0.13 -6.58
CA GLU A 89 20.48 0.05 -5.92
C GLU A 89 21.39 -1.17 -6.09
N THR A 90 20.84 -2.37 -5.99
CA THR A 90 21.61 -3.62 -6.03
C THR A 90 21.47 -4.39 -7.34
N GLY A 91 20.46 -4.10 -8.13
CA GLY A 91 20.10 -4.87 -9.32
C GLY A 91 19.41 -6.19 -9.00
N GLU A 92 19.11 -6.46 -7.74
CA GLU A 92 18.44 -7.70 -7.34
C GLU A 92 17.00 -7.72 -7.82
N ARG A 93 16.62 -8.79 -8.50
CA ARG A 93 15.24 -9.02 -8.90
C ARG A 93 14.59 -10.05 -7.97
N ARG A 94 13.41 -9.73 -7.48
CA ARG A 94 12.71 -10.58 -6.52
C ARG A 94 11.20 -10.40 -6.61
N VAL A 95 10.47 -11.37 -6.07
CA VAL A 95 9.02 -11.26 -5.93
C VAL A 95 8.73 -10.85 -4.49
N MET A 96 8.00 -9.75 -4.34
CA MET A 96 7.47 -9.32 -3.03
C MET A 96 6.06 -9.87 -2.91
N ASP A 97 5.74 -10.44 -1.74
CA ASP A 97 4.41 -10.97 -1.44
C ASP A 97 4.00 -10.42 -0.08
N GLU A 98 2.96 -9.60 -0.06
CA GLU A 98 2.52 -8.95 1.18
C GLU A 98 1.01 -8.78 1.22
N VAL A 99 0.48 -8.63 2.43
CA VAL A 99 -0.92 -8.33 2.67
C VAL A 99 -1.00 -6.95 3.33
N GLY A 100 -1.82 -6.08 2.74
CA GLY A 100 -2.13 -4.77 3.33
C GLY A 100 -3.49 -4.82 3.99
N LEU A 101 -3.57 -4.34 5.24
CA LEU A 101 -4.82 -4.16 5.95
C LEU A 101 -5.09 -2.66 6.08
N TYR A 102 -6.21 -2.22 5.56
CA TYR A 102 -6.60 -0.82 5.51
C TYR A 102 -7.80 -0.56 6.41
N THR A 103 -7.71 0.49 7.21
CA THR A 103 -8.82 0.95 8.05
C THR A 103 -9.33 2.28 7.52
N ILE A 104 -10.63 2.35 7.26
CA ILE A 104 -11.28 3.53 6.70
C ILE A 104 -12.03 4.29 7.78
N GLU A 105 -11.79 5.60 7.84
CA GLU A 105 -12.53 6.52 8.70
C GLU A 105 -12.89 7.76 7.87
N LYS A 106 -14.16 8.16 7.90
CA LYS A 106 -14.64 9.37 7.22
C LYS A 106 -14.25 9.42 5.74
N GLY A 107 -14.31 8.27 5.07
CA GLY A 107 -14.03 8.18 3.64
C GLY A 107 -12.57 8.23 3.26
N LYS A 108 -11.65 8.07 4.21
CA LYS A 108 -10.20 8.09 3.98
C LYS A 108 -9.52 6.92 4.68
N ILE A 109 -8.31 6.60 4.24
CA ILE A 109 -7.48 5.60 4.91
C ILE A 109 -6.89 6.23 6.17
N ALA A 110 -7.36 5.77 7.34
CA ALA A 110 -6.82 6.21 8.63
C ALA A 110 -5.55 5.44 8.98
N GLU A 111 -5.49 4.16 8.63
CA GLU A 111 -4.33 3.33 8.87
C GLU A 111 -4.16 2.32 7.73
N GLU A 112 -2.91 2.08 7.36
CA GLU A 112 -2.53 0.98 6.48
C GLU A 112 -1.42 0.19 7.17
N ARG A 113 -1.58 -1.14 7.21
CA ARG A 113 -0.64 -2.02 7.90
C ARG A 113 -0.27 -3.17 6.97
N PHE A 114 1.03 -3.36 6.79
CA PHE A 114 1.54 -4.36 5.85
C PHE A 114 2.14 -5.55 6.58
N TYR A 115 1.82 -6.75 6.12
CA TYR A 115 2.29 -8.02 6.66
C TYR A 115 3.08 -8.76 5.59
N TYR A 116 4.33 -9.08 5.88
CA TYR A 116 5.20 -9.85 5.00
C TYR A 116 6.30 -10.53 5.82
N ALA A 117 6.87 -11.61 5.26
CA ALA A 117 7.97 -12.32 5.88
C ALA A 117 9.31 -11.76 5.37
N ALA A 118 10.33 -11.95 6.16
CA ALA A 118 11.69 -11.55 5.80
C ALA A 118 12.23 -12.36 4.61
#